data_a16b97dd3d88af453df2f8ab774253d9
#
_entry.id   a16b97dd3d88af453df2f8ab774253d9
#
_cell.length_a   1.000
_cell.length_b   1.000
_cell.length_c   1.000
_cell.angle_alpha   90.00
_cell.angle_beta   90.00
_cell.angle_gamma   90.00
#
_symmetry.space_group_name_H-M   'P 1'
#
loop_
_entity.id
_entity.type
_entity.pdbx_description
1 polymer ?
#
loop_
_entity_poly.entity_id
_entity_poly.type
_entity_poly.pdbx_seq_one_letter_code
_entity_poly.pdbx_strand_id
1 'polypeptide(L)'
;MTEFLRMSGIYWGTTCLDIMGHLDKLDKRSIIEFIKQCQCLKSGGISACDGHDPHLLYTLSAIQILCTYDSLNEIDVKAVGKYVAALQQPDGSFFGDKWGEVDTRFSFCAVAILALTQQMDLIDVDKAVEFVLSC
;
A
#
# COMPACT_ATOMS: atom_id res chain seq x y z
N MET A 1 -13.23 0.97 -17.71
CA MET A 1 -11.93 1.07 -18.37
C MET A 1 -10.80 1.65 -17.49
N THR A 2 -11.05 2.02 -16.22
CA THR A 2 -10.07 2.60 -15.28
C THR A 2 -10.01 1.85 -13.94
N GLU A 3 -10.34 0.55 -13.94
CA GLU A 3 -10.39 -0.27 -12.72
C GLU A 3 -9.03 -0.36 -12.03
N PHE A 4 -7.93 -0.36 -12.80
CA PHE A 4 -6.57 -0.34 -12.27
C PHE A 4 -6.20 0.96 -11.51
N LEU A 5 -7.00 2.02 -11.63
CA LEU A 5 -6.82 3.26 -10.87
C LEU A 5 -7.78 3.39 -9.68
N ARG A 6 -8.67 2.44 -9.47
CA ARG A 6 -9.79 2.58 -8.52
C ARG A 6 -9.30 2.83 -7.10
N MET A 7 -8.37 2.04 -6.60
CA MET A 7 -7.79 2.22 -5.26
C MET A 7 -7.12 3.58 -5.10
N SER A 8 -6.28 3.98 -6.06
CA SER A 8 -5.61 5.28 -6.04
C SER A 8 -6.59 6.44 -6.16
N GLY A 9 -7.64 6.30 -6.97
CA GLY A 9 -8.70 7.29 -7.10
C GLY A 9 -9.47 7.50 -5.79
N ILE A 10 -9.75 6.42 -5.04
CA ILE A 10 -10.36 6.51 -3.71
C ILE A 10 -9.40 7.22 -2.75
N TYR A 11 -8.11 6.90 -2.76
CA TYR A 11 -7.10 7.57 -1.94
C TYR A 11 -7.06 9.08 -2.21
N TRP A 12 -6.98 9.49 -3.47
CA TRP A 12 -6.94 10.92 -3.82
C TRP A 12 -8.22 11.65 -3.39
N GLY A 13 -9.39 11.04 -3.65
CA GLY A 13 -10.69 11.60 -3.24
C GLY A 13 -10.84 11.70 -1.73
N THR A 14 -10.46 10.67 -1.01
CA THR A 14 -10.50 10.63 0.48
C THR A 14 -9.59 11.71 1.06
N THR A 15 -8.33 11.78 0.58
CA THR A 15 -7.36 12.77 1.05
C THR A 15 -7.82 14.20 0.75
N CYS A 16 -8.36 14.45 -0.45
CA CYS A 16 -8.89 15.76 -0.82
C CYS A 16 -10.02 16.20 0.12
N LEU A 17 -11.00 15.32 0.37
CA LEU A 17 -12.13 15.65 1.24
C LEU A 17 -11.73 15.76 2.72
N ASP A 18 -10.73 15.00 3.17
CA ASP A 18 -10.19 15.11 4.51
C ASP A 18 -9.54 16.48 4.74
N ILE A 19 -8.67 16.92 3.82
CA ILE A 19 -8.04 18.27 3.87
C ILE A 19 -9.09 19.38 3.86
N MET A 20 -10.19 19.20 3.13
CA MET A 20 -11.28 20.16 3.05
C MET A 20 -12.24 20.11 4.28
N GLY A 21 -12.04 19.18 5.22
CA GLY A 21 -12.93 18.98 6.36
C GLY A 21 -14.29 18.35 6.01
N HIS A 22 -14.35 17.60 4.92
CA HIS A 22 -15.58 17.00 4.38
C HIS A 22 -15.50 15.47 4.25
N LEU A 23 -14.67 14.80 5.04
CA LEU A 23 -14.51 13.35 5.03
C LEU A 23 -15.85 12.62 5.32
N ASP A 24 -16.73 13.24 6.08
CA ASP A 24 -18.08 12.77 6.42
C ASP A 24 -19.00 12.60 5.20
N LYS A 25 -18.66 13.20 4.04
CA LYS A 25 -19.42 13.06 2.80
C LYS A 25 -19.20 11.74 2.08
N LEU A 26 -18.16 11.00 2.47
CA LEU A 26 -17.87 9.68 1.90
C LEU A 26 -18.47 8.57 2.76
N ASP A 27 -18.90 7.49 2.11
CA ASP A 27 -19.33 6.27 2.80
C ASP A 27 -18.11 5.46 3.25
N LYS A 28 -17.64 5.74 4.47
CA LYS A 28 -16.53 5.03 5.11
C LYS A 28 -16.68 3.51 5.02
N ARG A 29 -17.87 2.98 5.28
CA ARG A 29 -18.11 1.53 5.35
C ARG A 29 -17.90 0.88 3.99
N SER A 30 -18.46 1.45 2.95
CA SER A 30 -18.30 0.94 1.59
C SER A 30 -16.83 0.98 1.13
N ILE A 31 -16.09 2.02 1.50
CA ILE A 31 -14.65 2.14 1.18
C ILE A 31 -13.84 1.03 1.89
N ILE A 32 -14.07 0.81 3.18
CA ILE A 32 -13.36 -0.22 3.95
C ILE A 32 -13.67 -1.62 3.39
N GLU A 33 -14.93 -1.93 3.11
CA GLU A 33 -15.31 -3.22 2.53
C GLU A 33 -14.67 -3.44 1.16
N PHE A 34 -14.58 -2.40 0.34
CA PHE A 34 -13.86 -2.48 -0.94
C PHE A 34 -12.37 -2.81 -0.73
N ILE A 35 -11.69 -2.17 0.22
CA ILE A 35 -10.28 -2.44 0.51
C ILE A 35 -10.09 -3.89 0.98
N LYS A 36 -10.98 -4.39 1.85
CA LYS A 36 -10.95 -5.79 2.33
C LYS A 36 -11.07 -6.79 1.18
N GLN A 37 -11.95 -6.54 0.22
CA GLN A 37 -12.10 -7.38 -0.97
C GLN A 37 -10.85 -7.37 -1.86
N CYS A 38 -10.09 -6.28 -1.86
CA CYS A 38 -8.86 -6.14 -2.64
C CYS A 38 -7.63 -6.77 -1.97
N GLN A 39 -7.71 -7.17 -0.68
CA GLN A 39 -6.58 -7.83 -0.02
C GLN A 39 -6.46 -9.29 -0.46
N CYS A 40 -5.32 -9.65 -1.03
CA CYS A 40 -5.02 -11.02 -1.43
C CYS A 40 -4.71 -11.89 -0.21
N LEU A 41 -5.54 -12.90 0.05
CA LEU A 41 -5.39 -13.81 1.19
C LEU A 41 -4.09 -14.65 1.15
N LYS A 42 -3.50 -14.85 -0.05
CA LYS A 42 -2.27 -15.65 -0.19
C LYS A 42 -1.02 -14.83 0.07
N SER A 43 -0.94 -13.63 -0.50
CA SER A 43 0.24 -12.78 -0.41
C SER A 43 0.16 -11.72 0.70
N GLY A 44 -1.04 -11.29 1.06
CA GLY A 44 -1.28 -10.18 1.98
C GLY A 44 -1.28 -8.80 1.32
N GLY A 45 -0.78 -8.67 0.09
CA GLY A 45 -0.78 -7.40 -0.64
C GLY A 45 -2.18 -7.00 -1.11
N ILE A 46 -2.33 -5.73 -1.49
CA ILE A 46 -3.62 -5.15 -1.89
C ILE A 46 -3.57 -4.74 -3.35
N SER A 47 -4.63 -5.05 -4.10
CA SER A 47 -4.77 -4.77 -5.52
C SER A 47 -5.54 -3.46 -5.80
N ALA A 48 -5.54 -3.03 -7.07
CA ALA A 48 -6.29 -1.85 -7.53
C ALA A 48 -7.80 -2.01 -7.40
N CYS A 49 -8.28 -3.22 -7.62
CA CYS A 49 -9.68 -3.65 -7.47
C CYS A 49 -9.72 -5.18 -7.29
N ASP A 50 -10.88 -5.72 -6.95
CA ASP A 50 -11.07 -7.15 -6.79
C ASP A 50 -10.68 -7.93 -8.06
N GLY A 51 -10.02 -9.07 -7.87
CA GLY A 51 -9.56 -9.94 -8.96
C GLY A 51 -8.28 -9.50 -9.69
N HIS A 52 -7.67 -8.37 -9.30
CA HIS A 52 -6.37 -7.93 -9.82
C HIS A 52 -5.20 -8.39 -8.95
N ASP A 53 -3.99 -8.41 -9.53
CA ASP A 53 -2.78 -8.72 -8.78
C ASP A 53 -2.45 -7.60 -7.78
N PRO A 54 -1.97 -7.94 -6.56
CA PRO A 54 -1.48 -6.97 -5.59
C PRO A 54 -0.26 -6.21 -6.11
N HIS A 55 -0.16 -4.93 -5.72
CA HIS A 55 0.96 -4.08 -6.09
C HIS A 55 1.26 -3.07 -4.98
N LEU A 56 2.53 -2.66 -4.81
CA LEU A 56 2.95 -1.71 -3.76
C LEU A 56 2.20 -0.37 -3.82
N LEU A 57 1.95 0.16 -5.02
CA LEU A 57 1.21 1.43 -5.19
C LEU A 57 -0.20 1.37 -4.60
N TYR A 58 -0.93 0.30 -4.87
CA TYR A 58 -2.30 0.15 -4.38
C TYR A 58 -2.32 -0.26 -2.91
N THR A 59 -1.35 -1.06 -2.47
CA THR A 59 -1.15 -1.40 -1.07
C THR A 59 -0.91 -0.14 -0.25
N LEU A 60 -0.03 0.77 -0.69
CA LEU A 60 0.19 2.05 -0.01
C LEU A 60 -1.09 2.90 0.02
N SER A 61 -1.78 3.05 -1.11
CA SER A 61 -3.04 3.81 -1.18
C SER A 61 -4.07 3.28 -0.18
N ALA A 62 -4.24 1.96 -0.10
CA ALA A 62 -5.16 1.33 0.84
C ALA A 62 -4.77 1.58 2.30
N ILE A 63 -3.49 1.44 2.65
CA ILE A 63 -2.99 1.71 4.01
C ILE A 63 -3.22 3.18 4.38
N GLN A 64 -2.95 4.12 3.48
CA GLN A 64 -3.18 5.54 3.72
C GLN A 64 -4.67 5.86 3.94
N ILE A 65 -5.58 5.27 3.14
CA ILE A 65 -7.03 5.42 3.35
C ILE A 65 -7.43 4.89 4.74
N LEU A 66 -6.95 3.70 5.10
CA LEU A 66 -7.28 3.09 6.39
C LEU A 66 -6.72 3.90 7.57
N CYS A 67 -5.53 4.51 7.42
CA CYS A 67 -4.99 5.44 8.42
C CYS A 67 -5.87 6.68 8.57
N THR A 68 -6.32 7.28 7.46
CA THR A 68 -7.21 8.45 7.48
C THR A 68 -8.52 8.16 8.23
N TYR A 69 -9.02 6.93 8.13
CA TYR A 69 -10.23 6.50 8.81
C TYR A 69 -10.00 5.85 10.19
N ASP A 70 -8.76 5.75 10.67
CA ASP A 70 -8.39 5.01 11.89
C ASP A 70 -8.96 3.57 11.88
N SER A 71 -8.67 2.84 10.80
CA SER A 71 -9.32 1.56 10.50
C SER A 71 -8.34 0.49 9.98
N LEU A 72 -7.05 0.57 10.35
CA LEU A 72 -6.05 -0.44 9.98
C LEU A 72 -6.39 -1.84 10.49
N ASN A 73 -7.12 -1.95 11.59
CA ASN A 73 -7.56 -3.21 12.19
C ASN A 73 -8.59 -3.98 11.34
N GLU A 74 -9.10 -3.38 10.27
CA GLU A 74 -10.08 -4.02 9.37
C GLU A 74 -9.45 -4.98 8.36
N ILE A 75 -8.12 -4.99 8.24
CA ILE A 75 -7.36 -5.85 7.34
C ILE A 75 -6.27 -6.65 8.09
N ASP A 76 -5.69 -7.66 7.42
CA ASP A 76 -4.51 -8.34 7.96
C ASP A 76 -3.23 -7.52 7.69
N VAL A 77 -2.94 -6.60 8.61
CA VAL A 77 -1.76 -5.72 8.55
C VAL A 77 -0.45 -6.52 8.60
N LYS A 78 -0.41 -7.66 9.33
CA LYS A 78 0.80 -8.49 9.41
C LYS A 78 1.10 -9.16 8.07
N ALA A 79 0.07 -9.59 7.36
CA ALA A 79 0.22 -10.14 6.02
C ALA A 79 0.71 -9.07 5.03
N VAL A 80 0.24 -7.82 5.15
CA VAL A 80 0.76 -6.68 4.36
C VAL A 80 2.26 -6.50 4.57
N GLY A 81 2.73 -6.48 5.81
CA GLY A 81 4.16 -6.32 6.10
C GLY A 81 5.02 -7.43 5.49
N LYS A 82 4.58 -8.69 5.60
CA LYS A 82 5.25 -9.83 4.97
C LYS A 82 5.28 -9.73 3.44
N TYR A 83 4.20 -9.26 2.83
CA TYR A 83 4.14 -9.02 1.40
C TYR A 83 5.18 -8.00 0.96
N VAL A 84 5.26 -6.86 1.65
CA VAL A 84 6.24 -5.80 1.35
C VAL A 84 7.68 -6.30 1.53
N ALA A 85 7.97 -6.99 2.64
CA ALA A 85 9.29 -7.53 2.91
C ALA A 85 9.76 -8.53 1.84
N ALA A 86 8.84 -9.35 1.32
CA ALA A 86 9.13 -10.32 0.26
C ALA A 86 9.48 -9.67 -1.10
N LEU A 87 9.21 -8.38 -1.28
CA LEU A 87 9.53 -7.64 -2.50
C LEU A 87 10.90 -6.96 -2.45
N GLN A 88 11.57 -6.91 -1.28
CA GLN A 88 12.92 -6.37 -1.17
C GLN A 88 13.93 -7.26 -1.88
N GLN A 89 14.78 -6.66 -2.70
CA GLN A 89 15.83 -7.33 -3.45
C GLN A 89 17.18 -7.29 -2.70
N PRO A 90 18.14 -8.14 -3.08
CA PRO A 90 19.47 -8.18 -2.44
C PRO A 90 20.25 -6.87 -2.50
N ASP A 91 19.98 -6.02 -3.51
CA ASP A 91 20.59 -4.71 -3.69
C ASP A 91 19.85 -3.58 -2.92
N GLY A 92 18.80 -3.92 -2.17
CA GLY A 92 17.99 -2.99 -1.39
C GLY A 92 16.84 -2.36 -2.15
N SER A 93 16.72 -2.55 -3.45
CA SER A 93 15.57 -2.12 -4.25
C SER A 93 14.30 -2.88 -3.88
N PHE A 94 13.16 -2.44 -4.40
CA PHE A 94 11.88 -3.14 -4.25
C PHE A 94 11.25 -3.41 -5.61
N PHE A 95 10.72 -4.61 -5.79
CA PHE A 95 9.78 -4.87 -6.87
C PHE A 95 8.44 -4.23 -6.56
N GLY A 96 7.73 -3.74 -7.58
CA GLY A 96 6.36 -3.23 -7.44
C GLY A 96 5.36 -4.34 -7.13
N ASP A 97 5.62 -5.50 -7.71
CA ASP A 97 4.81 -6.72 -7.58
C ASP A 97 5.64 -7.99 -7.88
N LYS A 98 4.95 -9.12 -8.03
CA LYS A 98 5.56 -10.41 -8.36
C LYS A 98 6.21 -10.50 -9.77
N TRP A 99 5.97 -9.53 -10.65
CA TRP A 99 6.47 -9.51 -12.03
C TRP A 99 7.84 -8.85 -12.17
N GLY A 100 8.31 -8.17 -11.11
CA GLY A 100 9.71 -7.77 -10.98
C GLY A 100 10.04 -6.39 -11.55
N GLU A 101 9.07 -5.50 -11.75
CA GLU A 101 9.37 -4.10 -12.09
C GLU A 101 10.09 -3.42 -10.93
N VAL A 102 11.20 -2.72 -11.20
CA VAL A 102 11.97 -1.93 -10.23
C VAL A 102 11.83 -0.45 -10.55
N ASP A 103 11.50 0.34 -9.54
CA ASP A 103 11.41 1.80 -9.63
C ASP A 103 11.68 2.38 -8.23
N THR A 104 12.39 3.51 -8.16
CA THR A 104 12.67 4.19 -6.87
C THR A 104 11.42 4.58 -6.10
N ARG A 105 10.29 4.78 -6.78
CA ARG A 105 8.98 5.01 -6.14
C ARG A 105 8.57 3.84 -5.25
N PHE A 106 8.97 2.62 -5.59
CA PHE A 106 8.61 1.43 -4.80
C PHE A 106 9.37 1.36 -3.48
N SER A 107 10.60 1.89 -3.41
CA SER A 107 11.31 2.07 -2.14
C SER A 107 10.53 3.00 -1.20
N PHE A 108 10.03 4.13 -1.71
CA PHE A 108 9.14 5.00 -0.94
C PHE A 108 7.86 4.27 -0.50
N CYS A 109 7.19 3.56 -1.42
CA CYS A 109 5.97 2.84 -1.09
C CYS A 109 6.19 1.81 0.01
N ALA A 110 7.25 1.00 -0.09
CA ALA A 110 7.58 -0.02 0.88
C ALA A 110 7.85 0.57 2.28
N VAL A 111 8.74 1.56 2.35
CA VAL A 111 9.08 2.23 3.62
C VAL A 111 7.87 2.91 4.23
N ALA A 112 7.06 3.62 3.43
CA ALA A 112 5.85 4.29 3.92
C ALA A 112 4.82 3.29 4.47
N ILE A 113 4.56 2.17 3.79
CA ILE A 113 3.66 1.12 4.28
C ILE A 113 4.15 0.59 5.62
N LEU A 114 5.44 0.21 5.71
CA LEU A 114 5.99 -0.40 6.92
C LEU A 114 6.08 0.59 8.08
N ALA A 115 6.36 1.86 7.82
CA ALA A 115 6.35 2.91 8.84
C ALA A 115 4.92 3.13 9.40
N LEU A 116 3.92 3.27 8.51
CA LEU A 116 2.52 3.45 8.92
C LEU A 116 1.96 2.25 9.68
N THR A 117 2.45 1.04 9.37
CA THR A 117 2.01 -0.20 10.02
C THR A 117 2.93 -0.64 11.16
N GLN A 118 3.97 0.15 11.49
CA GLN A 118 4.96 -0.13 12.55
C GLN A 118 5.69 -1.47 12.40
N GLN A 119 6.12 -1.78 11.17
CA GLN A 119 6.76 -3.05 10.80
C GLN A 119 8.10 -2.85 10.06
N MET A 120 8.83 -1.77 10.36
CA MET A 120 10.11 -1.45 9.71
C MET A 120 11.21 -2.50 9.93
N ASP A 121 11.09 -3.30 10.98
CA ASP A 121 11.99 -4.40 11.32
C ASP A 121 11.94 -5.58 10.35
N LEU A 122 10.96 -5.60 9.44
CA LEU A 122 10.82 -6.66 8.44
C LEU A 122 11.74 -6.51 7.22
N ILE A 123 12.39 -5.36 7.04
CA ILE A 123 13.24 -5.07 5.88
C ILE A 123 14.65 -4.63 6.31
N ASP A 124 15.59 -4.72 5.38
CA ASP A 124 16.92 -4.13 5.51
C ASP A 124 16.86 -2.64 5.10
N VAL A 125 16.70 -1.78 6.09
CA VAL A 125 16.55 -0.32 5.87
C VAL A 125 17.85 0.28 5.34
N ASP A 126 19.02 -0.17 5.82
CA ASP A 126 20.32 0.36 5.38
C ASP A 126 20.52 0.10 3.89
N LYS A 127 20.26 -1.11 3.43
CA LYS A 127 20.30 -1.41 1.99
C LYS A 127 19.30 -0.61 1.17
N ALA A 128 18.09 -0.41 1.68
CA ALA A 128 17.11 0.41 0.98
C ALA A 128 17.60 1.86 0.81
N VAL A 129 18.27 2.42 1.83
CA VAL A 129 18.90 3.75 1.77
C VAL A 129 20.06 3.74 0.78
N GLU A 130 20.96 2.75 0.83
CA GLU A 130 22.08 2.62 -0.11
C GLU A 130 21.61 2.56 -1.56
N PHE A 131 20.57 1.79 -1.85
CA PHE A 131 19.97 1.73 -3.18
C PHE A 131 19.51 3.11 -3.65
N VAL A 132 18.72 3.83 -2.84
CA VAL A 132 18.22 5.17 -3.22
C VAL A 132 19.35 6.18 -3.43
N LEU A 133 20.43 6.10 -2.61
CA LEU A 133 21.59 7.00 -2.77
C LEU A 133 22.44 6.66 -4.00
N SER A 134 22.32 5.46 -4.55
CA SER A 134 23.06 5.02 -5.75
C SER A 134 22.36 5.42 -7.07
N CYS A 135 21.11 5.86 -7.03
CA CYS A 135 20.35 6.33 -8.19
C CYS A 135 20.67 7.79 -8.48
#